data_8a0554147cf071ba46d587838cb3c5f5
#
_entry.id   8a0554147cf071ba46d587838cb3c5f5
#
_cell.length_a   1.000
_cell.length_b   1.000
_cell.length_c   1.000
_cell.angle_alpha   90.00
_cell.angle_beta   90.00
_cell.angle_gamma   90.00
#
_symmetry.space_group_name_H-M   'P 1'
#
loop_
_entity.id
_entity.type
_entity.pdbx_description
1 polymer ?
#
loop_
_entity_poly.entity_id
_entity_poly.type
_entity_poly.pdbx_seq_one_letter_code
_entity_poly.pdbx_strand_id
1 'polypeptide(L)'
;MRRKLRILASIAVVGVSFYVQSVIGMAADKPSEDAEDLAKKSQNPIADMMSVPFQYNWYTGGEGGTTRVLNIQPVVPVQLCKEWNLITRTIIPLLSLPNSAGNTVSGAGDSNISFFFSPRSSGSTTWGVGPIVQLPTASDARFGTKTYGAGPTAVIVKMDKQWVYGGLVNYIGSFDKSSSGQYTSLLYIQPFVNYNLPHRRGMALSVSPGITCDYTRASGDRWTVPIGMGVSQMLKIGAQPASISLAAYYNAIRPENAAVWNYRFQITFLFPK
;
A
#
# COMPACT_ATOMS: atom_id res chain seq x y z
N MET A 1 -3.18 6.67 36.33
CA MET A 1 -2.57 6.43 35.01
C MET A 1 -3.54 6.55 33.82
N ARG A 2 -4.82 6.15 33.91
CA ARG A 2 -5.79 6.18 32.78
C ARG A 2 -6.25 7.58 32.29
N ARG A 3 -6.15 8.64 33.07
CA ARG A 3 -6.57 10.01 32.67
C ARG A 3 -5.55 10.74 31.78
N LYS A 4 -4.24 10.48 31.95
CA LYS A 4 -3.18 11.10 31.13
C LYS A 4 -3.13 10.56 29.69
N LEU A 5 -3.54 9.31 29.47
CA LEU A 5 -3.57 8.69 28.14
C LEU A 5 -4.66 9.27 27.22
N ARG A 6 -5.79 9.72 27.79
CA ARG A 6 -6.88 10.35 27.01
C ARG A 6 -6.54 11.76 26.50
N ILE A 7 -5.76 12.51 27.25
CA ILE A 7 -5.35 13.89 26.87
C ILE A 7 -4.30 13.84 25.75
N LEU A 8 -3.37 12.89 25.77
CA LEU A 8 -2.35 12.72 24.72
C LEU A 8 -2.96 12.24 23.39
N ALA A 9 -3.98 11.38 23.43
CA ALA A 9 -4.69 10.95 22.22
C ALA A 9 -5.49 12.11 21.58
N SER A 10 -6.11 12.98 22.37
CA SER A 10 -6.86 14.15 21.89
C SER A 10 -5.94 15.21 21.29
N ILE A 11 -4.76 15.43 21.84
CA ILE A 11 -3.78 16.39 21.31
C ILE A 11 -3.16 15.90 19.99
N ALA A 12 -2.93 14.59 19.85
CA ALA A 12 -2.40 14.01 18.59
C ALA A 12 -3.41 14.14 17.43
N VAL A 13 -4.72 13.94 17.69
CA VAL A 13 -5.76 14.08 16.67
C VAL A 13 -5.96 15.55 16.26
N VAL A 14 -5.90 16.49 17.19
CA VAL A 14 -6.00 17.92 16.90
C VAL A 14 -4.74 18.44 16.16
N GLY A 15 -3.55 17.99 16.55
CA GLY A 15 -2.29 18.37 15.89
C GLY A 15 -2.20 17.90 14.43
N VAL A 16 -2.67 16.69 14.13
CA VAL A 16 -2.73 16.17 12.75
C VAL A 16 -3.75 16.94 11.91
N SER A 17 -4.90 17.35 12.49
CA SER A 17 -5.88 18.17 11.78
C SER A 17 -5.36 19.55 11.41
N PHE A 18 -4.59 20.21 12.26
CA PHE A 18 -4.01 21.53 11.95
C PHE A 18 -2.86 21.47 10.93
N TYR A 19 -2.02 20.42 10.97
CA TYR A 19 -0.94 20.26 10.01
C TYR A 19 -1.45 19.88 8.61
N VAL A 20 -2.52 19.09 8.53
CA VAL A 20 -3.18 18.74 7.26
C VAL A 20 -3.81 19.97 6.61
N GLN A 21 -4.38 20.91 7.37
CA GLN A 21 -4.92 22.15 6.81
C GLN A 21 -3.85 23.10 6.26
N SER A 22 -2.66 23.16 6.85
CA SER A 22 -1.58 24.02 6.35
C SER A 22 -0.87 23.47 5.10
N VAL A 23 -0.83 22.13 4.92
CA VAL A 23 -0.29 21.51 3.69
C VAL A 23 -1.30 21.59 2.54
N ILE A 24 -2.61 21.55 2.82
CA ILE A 24 -3.68 21.65 1.82
C ILE A 24 -3.85 23.10 1.30
N GLY A 25 -3.41 24.12 2.05
CA GLY A 25 -3.54 25.53 1.67
C GLY A 25 -2.59 26.02 0.56
N MET A 26 -1.63 25.21 0.13
CA MET A 26 -0.57 25.68 -0.80
C MET A 26 -0.78 25.37 -2.30
N ALA A 27 -1.90 24.76 -2.71
CA ALA A 27 -2.17 24.55 -4.15
C ALA A 27 -3.66 24.34 -4.43
N ALA A 28 -4.46 25.37 -4.38
CA ALA A 28 -5.87 25.26 -4.68
C ALA A 28 -6.28 26.05 -5.92
N ASP A 29 -5.91 25.58 -7.08
CA ASP A 29 -6.85 25.67 -8.22
C ASP A 29 -8.00 24.70 -7.92
N LYS A 30 -9.26 25.19 -8.06
CA LYS A 30 -10.45 24.37 -7.80
C LYS A 30 -10.36 23.09 -8.64
N PRO A 31 -10.38 21.88 -8.03
CA PRO A 31 -10.35 20.66 -8.79
C PRO A 31 -11.52 20.61 -9.76
N SER A 32 -11.25 20.36 -11.04
CA SER A 32 -12.27 20.17 -12.10
C SER A 32 -13.04 18.85 -11.89
N GLU A 33 -14.11 18.61 -12.62
CA GLU A 33 -14.81 17.31 -12.65
C GLU A 33 -13.86 16.16 -12.99
N ASP A 34 -12.86 16.43 -13.83
CA ASP A 34 -11.77 15.50 -14.15
C ASP A 34 -10.97 15.03 -12.92
N ALA A 35 -10.86 15.86 -11.87
CA ALA A 35 -10.11 15.49 -10.66
C ALA A 35 -10.85 14.46 -9.80
N GLU A 36 -12.19 14.44 -9.80
CA GLU A 36 -12.97 13.43 -9.10
C GLU A 36 -12.87 12.07 -9.79
N ASP A 37 -12.96 12.05 -11.11
CA ASP A 37 -12.79 10.83 -11.90
C ASP A 37 -11.37 10.25 -11.78
N LEU A 38 -10.35 11.12 -11.83
CA LEU A 38 -8.97 10.72 -11.61
C LEU A 38 -8.74 10.20 -10.18
N ALA A 39 -9.39 10.79 -9.16
CA ALA A 39 -9.32 10.31 -7.80
C ALA A 39 -9.87 8.87 -7.69
N LYS A 40 -11.05 8.61 -8.27
CA LYS A 40 -11.66 7.27 -8.28
C LYS A 40 -10.79 6.27 -9.07
N LYS A 41 -10.27 6.65 -10.23
CA LYS A 41 -9.37 5.81 -11.02
C LYS A 41 -8.07 5.49 -10.27
N SER A 42 -7.49 6.46 -9.55
CA SER A 42 -6.26 6.26 -8.77
C SER A 42 -6.43 5.30 -7.60
N GLN A 43 -7.66 5.10 -7.11
CA GLN A 43 -8.02 4.18 -6.04
C GLN A 43 -8.22 2.75 -6.54
N ASN A 44 -8.28 2.54 -7.86
CA ASN A 44 -8.39 1.22 -8.48
C ASN A 44 -6.98 0.68 -8.80
N PRO A 45 -6.49 -0.38 -8.12
CA PRO A 45 -5.15 -0.93 -8.31
C PRO A 45 -4.94 -1.59 -9.69
N ILE A 46 -5.99 -1.77 -10.48
CA ILE A 46 -5.96 -2.30 -11.84
C ILE A 46 -6.68 -1.38 -12.84
N ALA A 47 -6.62 -0.07 -12.61
CA ALA A 47 -7.13 0.90 -13.58
C ALA A 47 -6.35 0.82 -14.91
N ASP A 48 -7.05 1.09 -16.03
CA ASP A 48 -6.39 1.24 -17.35
C ASP A 48 -5.70 2.60 -17.44
N MET A 49 -4.82 2.87 -16.47
CA MET A 49 -4.05 4.09 -16.33
C MET A 49 -2.70 3.78 -15.71
N MET A 50 -1.62 4.26 -16.33
CA MET A 50 -0.29 4.15 -15.73
C MET A 50 -0.21 5.00 -14.46
N SER A 51 0.37 4.45 -13.40
CA SER A 51 0.60 5.17 -12.14
C SER A 51 1.89 4.72 -11.48
N VAL A 52 2.49 5.63 -10.71
CA VAL A 52 3.72 5.33 -9.95
C VAL A 52 3.53 5.80 -8.50
N PRO A 53 3.03 4.93 -7.61
CA PRO A 53 2.98 5.17 -6.17
C PRO A 53 4.37 5.08 -5.52
N PHE A 54 4.69 6.06 -4.69
CA PHE A 54 5.78 6.06 -3.72
C PHE A 54 5.16 5.99 -2.35
N GLN A 55 5.20 4.81 -1.71
CA GLN A 55 4.56 4.55 -0.43
C GLN A 55 5.60 4.38 0.67
N TYR A 56 5.63 5.31 1.60
CA TYR A 56 6.53 5.29 2.74
C TYR A 56 5.80 4.87 4.01
N ASN A 57 6.29 3.83 4.67
CA ASN A 57 5.71 3.25 5.86
C ASN A 57 6.70 3.36 7.02
N TRP A 58 6.20 3.80 8.19
CA TRP A 58 6.90 3.78 9.47
C TRP A 58 6.25 2.73 10.36
N TYR A 59 6.98 1.68 10.66
CA TYR A 59 6.57 0.62 11.58
C TYR A 59 7.24 0.88 12.93
N THR A 60 6.44 1.19 13.98
CA THR A 60 6.94 1.64 15.29
C THR A 60 6.31 0.89 16.44
N GLY A 61 6.93 1.00 17.63
CA GLY A 61 6.39 0.45 18.88
C GLY A 61 6.65 -1.04 19.09
N GLY A 62 7.43 -1.68 18.23
CA GLY A 62 7.97 -3.01 18.48
C GLY A 62 9.32 -2.95 19.20
N GLU A 63 9.75 -4.05 19.78
CA GLU A 63 11.03 -4.13 20.54
C GLU A 63 12.25 -3.94 19.64
N GLY A 64 12.16 -4.30 18.35
CA GLY A 64 13.22 -4.12 17.37
C GLY A 64 13.46 -2.67 16.91
N GLY A 65 12.74 -1.68 17.48
CA GLY A 65 12.84 -0.28 17.07
C GLY A 65 11.98 0.07 15.84
N THR A 66 12.30 1.19 15.19
CA THR A 66 11.53 1.70 14.05
C THR A 66 12.06 1.18 12.73
N THR A 67 11.25 0.41 12.01
CA THR A 67 11.50 0.02 10.62
C THR A 67 10.84 1.00 9.66
N ARG A 68 11.56 1.39 8.60
CA ARG A 68 11.03 2.26 7.55
C ARG A 68 11.12 1.52 6.21
N VAL A 69 10.06 1.61 5.42
CA VAL A 69 9.98 0.96 4.11
C VAL A 69 9.41 1.93 3.09
N LEU A 70 10.20 2.25 2.07
CA LEU A 70 9.73 2.93 0.87
C LEU A 70 9.45 1.89 -0.21
N ASN A 71 8.20 1.73 -0.59
CA ASN A 71 7.81 0.92 -1.72
C ASN A 71 7.61 1.81 -2.96
N ILE A 72 8.35 1.56 -4.01
CA ILE A 72 8.10 2.14 -5.35
C ILE A 72 7.25 1.13 -6.09
N GLN A 73 6.04 1.55 -6.56
CA GLN A 73 5.02 0.59 -7.00
C GLN A 73 4.46 0.95 -8.40
N PRO A 74 5.26 0.94 -9.48
CA PRO A 74 4.73 1.22 -10.81
C PRO A 74 3.64 0.22 -11.20
N VAL A 75 2.53 0.77 -11.74
CA VAL A 75 1.42 0.04 -12.34
C VAL A 75 1.35 0.42 -13.81
N VAL A 76 1.46 -0.59 -14.68
CA VAL A 76 1.47 -0.38 -16.12
C VAL A 76 0.44 -1.27 -16.79
N PRO A 77 -0.64 -0.68 -17.35
CA PRO A 77 -1.61 -1.42 -18.15
C PRO A 77 -1.12 -1.58 -19.59
N VAL A 78 -1.16 -2.81 -20.09
CA VAL A 78 -0.84 -3.19 -21.46
C VAL A 78 -2.07 -3.84 -22.08
N GLN A 79 -2.52 -3.32 -23.22
CA GLN A 79 -3.60 -3.95 -23.96
C GLN A 79 -3.07 -5.22 -24.66
N LEU A 80 -3.63 -6.38 -24.33
CA LEU A 80 -3.29 -7.64 -24.98
C LEU A 80 -4.11 -7.85 -26.27
N CYS A 81 -5.43 -7.62 -26.16
CA CYS A 81 -6.36 -7.71 -27.28
C CYS A 81 -7.55 -6.75 -27.07
N LYS A 82 -8.60 -6.86 -27.87
CA LYS A 82 -9.79 -5.98 -27.73
C LYS A 82 -10.53 -6.18 -26.41
N GLU A 83 -10.52 -7.40 -25.87
CA GLU A 83 -11.28 -7.80 -24.69
C GLU A 83 -10.44 -7.82 -23.40
N TRP A 84 -9.12 -7.90 -23.49
CA TRP A 84 -8.25 -8.13 -22.31
C TRP A 84 -7.09 -7.16 -22.21
N ASN A 85 -6.85 -6.70 -21.00
CA ASN A 85 -5.65 -6.00 -20.57
C ASN A 85 -4.78 -6.92 -19.68
N LEU A 86 -3.47 -6.76 -19.78
CA LEU A 86 -2.52 -7.19 -18.77
C LEU A 86 -2.11 -5.97 -17.95
N ILE A 87 -2.35 -6.00 -16.66
CA ILE A 87 -1.93 -4.94 -15.75
C ILE A 87 -0.80 -5.48 -14.90
N THR A 88 0.38 -4.89 -15.04
CA THR A 88 1.54 -5.26 -14.21
C THR A 88 1.66 -4.30 -13.04
N ARG A 89 1.87 -4.83 -11.83
CA ARG A 89 2.20 -4.05 -10.64
C ARG A 89 3.51 -4.58 -10.06
N THR A 90 4.54 -3.76 -10.12
CA THR A 90 5.83 -4.07 -9.50
C THR A 90 5.90 -3.42 -8.13
N ILE A 91 6.50 -4.09 -7.15
CA ILE A 91 6.81 -3.51 -5.83
C ILE A 91 8.31 -3.64 -5.63
N ILE A 92 8.99 -2.51 -5.50
CA ILE A 92 10.43 -2.41 -5.22
C ILE A 92 10.57 -1.83 -3.82
N PRO A 93 10.89 -2.65 -2.80
CA PRO A 93 11.01 -2.17 -1.43
C PRO A 93 12.43 -1.69 -1.13
N LEU A 94 12.54 -0.49 -0.56
CA LEU A 94 13.75 0.04 0.05
C LEU A 94 13.53 0.11 1.55
N LEU A 95 14.35 -0.62 2.32
CA LEU A 95 14.19 -0.79 3.75
C LEU A 95 15.27 -0.04 4.52
N SER A 96 14.88 0.48 5.69
CA SER A 96 15.79 1.00 6.70
C SER A 96 15.46 0.32 8.02
N LEU A 97 16.36 -0.53 8.48
CA LEU A 97 16.20 -1.37 9.67
C LEU A 97 17.11 -0.85 10.80
N PRO A 98 16.63 -0.79 12.04
CA PRO A 98 17.49 -0.54 13.19
C PRO A 98 18.46 -1.71 13.38
N ASN A 99 19.69 -1.41 13.83
CA ASN A 99 20.65 -2.41 14.24
C ASN A 99 20.84 -2.39 15.76
N SER A 100 21.52 -3.42 16.29
CA SER A 100 21.80 -3.57 17.74
C SER A 100 22.66 -2.45 18.33
N ALA A 101 23.39 -1.70 17.52
CA ALA A 101 24.20 -0.56 17.95
C ALA A 101 23.42 0.77 17.98
N GLY A 102 22.08 0.74 17.78
CA GLY A 102 21.25 1.95 17.73
C GLY A 102 21.34 2.74 16.42
N ASN A 103 22.12 2.28 15.44
CA ASN A 103 22.21 2.84 14.10
C ASN A 103 21.17 2.23 13.17
N THR A 104 21.06 2.80 11.97
CA THR A 104 20.16 2.30 10.91
C THR A 104 20.99 1.74 9.76
N VAL A 105 20.61 0.56 9.26
CA VAL A 105 21.13 -0.01 8.02
C VAL A 105 20.05 0.01 6.95
N SER A 106 20.42 0.35 5.71
CA SER A 106 19.47 0.48 4.61
C SER A 106 19.88 -0.37 3.42
N GLY A 107 18.89 -0.86 2.67
CA GLY A 107 19.12 -1.67 1.50
C GLY A 107 17.83 -1.94 0.74
N ALA A 108 17.97 -2.53 -0.46
CA ALA A 108 16.85 -3.02 -1.25
C ALA A 108 16.37 -4.38 -0.71
N GLY A 109 15.06 -4.60 -0.73
CA GLY A 109 14.46 -5.90 -0.46
C GLY A 109 14.18 -6.71 -1.74
N ASP A 110 13.54 -7.87 -1.57
CA ASP A 110 13.09 -8.67 -2.70
C ASP A 110 11.90 -7.99 -3.39
N SER A 111 12.01 -7.83 -4.69
CA SER A 111 10.97 -7.20 -5.51
C SER A 111 9.91 -8.21 -5.92
N ASN A 112 8.66 -7.73 -6.04
CA ASN A 112 7.54 -8.56 -6.48
C ASN A 112 6.88 -7.96 -7.71
N ILE A 113 6.48 -8.80 -8.66
CA ILE A 113 5.73 -8.40 -9.85
C ILE A 113 4.44 -9.20 -9.91
N SER A 114 3.30 -8.52 -9.85
CA SER A 114 1.97 -9.09 -10.08
C SER A 114 1.55 -8.86 -11.52
N PHE A 115 0.96 -9.87 -12.15
CA PHE A 115 0.40 -9.84 -13.48
C PHE A 115 -1.10 -10.10 -13.38
N PHE A 116 -1.93 -9.08 -13.64
CA PHE A 116 -3.39 -9.21 -13.61
C PHE A 116 -3.94 -9.25 -15.02
N PHE A 117 -4.49 -10.38 -15.42
CA PHE A 117 -5.34 -10.46 -16.61
C PHE A 117 -6.73 -9.94 -16.23
N SER A 118 -7.15 -8.86 -16.86
CA SER A 118 -8.38 -8.13 -16.54
C SER A 118 -9.20 -7.86 -17.80
N PRO A 119 -10.52 -8.12 -17.81
CA PRO A 119 -11.38 -7.76 -18.92
C PRO A 119 -11.45 -6.23 -19.09
N ARG A 120 -11.45 -5.74 -20.32
CA ARG A 120 -11.54 -4.30 -20.62
C ARG A 120 -12.93 -3.73 -20.39
N SER A 121 -13.96 -4.54 -20.57
CA SER A 121 -15.36 -4.16 -20.43
C SER A 121 -15.97 -4.83 -19.21
N SER A 122 -15.81 -4.20 -18.05
CA SER A 122 -16.27 -4.76 -16.76
C SER A 122 -17.33 -3.88 -16.05
N GLY A 123 -17.84 -2.83 -16.72
CA GLY A 123 -18.85 -1.92 -16.13
C GLY A 123 -18.36 -1.25 -14.84
N SER A 124 -19.20 -1.26 -13.78
CA SER A 124 -18.85 -0.70 -12.46
C SER A 124 -17.96 -1.61 -11.62
N THR A 125 -17.76 -2.86 -12.04
CA THR A 125 -16.92 -3.84 -11.33
C THR A 125 -15.76 -4.24 -12.23
N THR A 126 -14.54 -4.03 -11.77
CA THR A 126 -13.30 -4.45 -12.44
C THR A 126 -12.66 -5.56 -11.62
N TRP A 127 -12.14 -6.58 -12.26
CA TRP A 127 -11.43 -7.66 -11.61
C TRP A 127 -10.22 -8.11 -12.43
N GLY A 128 -9.28 -8.75 -11.77
CA GLY A 128 -8.12 -9.33 -12.44
C GLY A 128 -7.55 -10.47 -11.63
N VAL A 129 -7.01 -11.45 -12.32
CA VAL A 129 -6.36 -12.63 -11.74
C VAL A 129 -5.08 -12.94 -12.49
N GLY A 130 -4.14 -13.59 -11.84
CA GLY A 130 -2.90 -14.02 -12.49
C GLY A 130 -1.82 -14.42 -11.49
N PRO A 131 -0.58 -14.57 -11.95
CA PRO A 131 0.54 -14.88 -11.08
C PRO A 131 1.14 -13.63 -10.43
N ILE A 132 1.75 -13.83 -9.26
CA ILE A 132 2.74 -12.93 -8.67
C ILE A 132 4.09 -13.64 -8.62
N VAL A 133 5.17 -12.94 -8.89
CA VAL A 133 6.54 -13.47 -8.90
C VAL A 133 7.40 -12.65 -7.96
N GLN A 134 8.17 -13.30 -7.11
CA GLN A 134 9.23 -12.70 -6.30
C GLN A 134 10.58 -12.88 -6.96
N LEU A 135 11.35 -11.81 -7.00
CA LEU A 135 12.71 -11.77 -7.53
C LEU A 135 13.72 -11.55 -6.40
N PRO A 136 14.87 -12.25 -6.40
CA PRO A 136 15.90 -12.20 -5.36
C PRO A 136 16.75 -10.92 -5.47
N THR A 137 16.12 -9.76 -5.39
CA THR A 137 16.76 -8.43 -5.56
C THR A 137 17.28 -7.83 -4.27
N ALA A 138 17.08 -8.50 -3.13
CA ALA A 138 17.55 -8.01 -1.85
C ALA A 138 19.06 -7.83 -1.86
N SER A 139 19.52 -6.64 -1.42
CA SER A 139 20.95 -6.31 -1.37
C SER A 139 21.71 -7.14 -0.32
N ASP A 140 21.02 -7.57 0.75
CA ASP A 140 21.57 -8.39 1.83
C ASP A 140 20.46 -9.27 2.43
N ALA A 141 20.84 -10.39 3.07
CA ALA A 141 19.91 -11.33 3.71
C ALA A 141 19.07 -10.72 4.85
N ARG A 142 19.46 -9.56 5.38
CA ARG A 142 18.66 -8.78 6.34
C ARG A 142 17.43 -8.11 5.73
N PHE A 143 17.44 -7.87 4.41
CA PHE A 143 16.40 -7.14 3.71
C PHE A 143 15.46 -8.03 2.89
N GLY A 144 15.77 -9.32 2.75
CA GLY A 144 14.96 -10.28 2.04
C GLY A 144 15.54 -11.69 2.06
N THR A 145 14.77 -12.64 1.57
CA THR A 145 15.17 -14.05 1.53
C THR A 145 16.17 -14.36 0.42
N LYS A 146 16.26 -13.48 -0.59
CA LYS A 146 17.07 -13.66 -1.80
C LYS A 146 16.73 -14.95 -2.55
N THR A 147 15.44 -15.29 -2.59
CA THR A 147 14.93 -16.48 -3.28
C THR A 147 13.94 -16.10 -4.35
N TYR A 148 13.88 -16.92 -5.41
CA TYR A 148 12.77 -16.86 -6.37
C TYR A 148 11.52 -17.47 -5.72
N GLY A 149 10.38 -16.88 -6.00
CA GLY A 149 9.10 -17.39 -5.54
C GLY A 149 7.97 -16.98 -6.49
N ALA A 150 6.85 -17.68 -6.40
CA ALA A 150 5.65 -17.32 -7.13
C ALA A 150 4.40 -17.76 -6.38
N GLY A 151 3.26 -17.31 -6.88
CA GLY A 151 1.95 -17.73 -6.41
C GLY A 151 0.82 -17.04 -7.14
N PRO A 152 -0.42 -17.27 -6.76
CA PRO A 152 -1.58 -16.62 -7.33
C PRO A 152 -1.79 -15.21 -6.76
N THR A 153 -2.36 -14.34 -7.61
CA THR A 153 -2.89 -13.03 -7.19
C THR A 153 -4.25 -12.79 -7.81
N ALA A 154 -5.12 -12.13 -7.07
CA ALA A 154 -6.44 -11.74 -7.53
C ALA A 154 -6.83 -10.38 -6.93
N VAL A 155 -7.63 -9.62 -7.68
CA VAL A 155 -8.16 -8.33 -7.25
C VAL A 155 -9.55 -8.13 -7.81
N ILE A 156 -10.42 -7.52 -7.02
CA ILE A 156 -11.74 -7.07 -7.44
C ILE A 156 -11.98 -5.66 -6.91
N VAL A 157 -12.57 -4.81 -7.74
CA VAL A 157 -12.89 -3.41 -7.42
C VAL A 157 -14.28 -3.10 -7.92
N LYS A 158 -15.08 -2.50 -7.08
CA LYS A 158 -16.36 -1.92 -7.46
C LYS A 158 -16.34 -0.41 -7.24
N MET A 159 -16.81 0.32 -8.24
CA MET A 159 -17.02 1.77 -8.20
C MET A 159 -18.51 2.05 -8.23
N ASP A 160 -19.03 2.69 -7.18
CA ASP A 160 -20.44 3.04 -7.05
C ASP A 160 -20.58 4.45 -6.47
N LYS A 161 -20.95 5.41 -7.31
CA LYS A 161 -21.09 6.83 -6.96
C LYS A 161 -19.80 7.35 -6.28
N GLN A 162 -19.88 7.64 -4.96
CA GLN A 162 -18.75 8.13 -4.16
C GLN A 162 -17.86 7.01 -3.62
N TRP A 163 -18.29 5.76 -3.71
CA TRP A 163 -17.58 4.63 -3.15
C TRP A 163 -16.70 3.94 -4.17
N VAL A 164 -15.47 3.61 -3.74
CA VAL A 164 -14.57 2.69 -4.45
C VAL A 164 -14.12 1.65 -3.43
N TYR A 165 -14.53 0.42 -3.60
CA TYR A 165 -14.23 -0.64 -2.65
C TYR A 165 -13.93 -1.96 -3.34
N GLY A 166 -13.23 -2.82 -2.61
CA GLY A 166 -12.82 -4.10 -3.14
C GLY A 166 -11.80 -4.81 -2.26
N GLY A 167 -11.04 -5.67 -2.88
CA GLY A 167 -9.98 -6.40 -2.19
C GLY A 167 -8.96 -6.97 -3.17
N LEU A 168 -7.74 -7.07 -2.68
CA LEU A 168 -6.63 -7.74 -3.35
C LEU A 168 -6.14 -8.87 -2.45
N VAL A 169 -5.85 -10.01 -3.02
CA VAL A 169 -5.22 -11.14 -2.34
C VAL A 169 -4.08 -11.67 -3.18
N ASN A 170 -2.98 -12.01 -2.53
CA ASN A 170 -1.91 -12.77 -3.16
C ASN A 170 -1.26 -13.72 -2.15
N TYR A 171 -0.67 -14.77 -2.68
CA TYR A 171 0.21 -15.67 -1.94
C TYR A 171 1.53 -15.80 -2.69
N ILE A 172 2.63 -15.78 -1.97
CA ILE A 172 3.97 -16.02 -2.52
C ILE A 172 4.62 -17.16 -1.72
N GLY A 173 5.03 -18.20 -2.43
CA GLY A 173 5.89 -19.26 -1.90
C GLY A 173 7.22 -19.30 -2.63
N SER A 174 8.35 -19.36 -1.91
CA SER A 174 9.66 -19.58 -2.53
C SER A 174 9.75 -20.99 -3.11
N PHE A 175 10.47 -21.13 -4.22
CA PHE A 175 10.78 -22.44 -4.81
C PHE A 175 11.85 -23.17 -4.00
N ASP A 176 12.80 -22.40 -3.43
CA ASP A 176 13.94 -22.90 -2.66
C ASP A 176 14.13 -22.09 -1.36
N LYS A 177 15.01 -22.59 -0.51
CA LYS A 177 15.54 -21.85 0.63
C LYS A 177 16.84 -21.14 0.23
N SER A 178 17.08 -19.97 0.83
CA SER A 178 18.36 -19.29 0.68
C SER A 178 19.51 -20.10 1.32
N SER A 179 20.74 -19.69 1.05
CA SER A 179 21.93 -20.27 1.69
C SER A 179 21.91 -20.19 3.23
N SER A 180 21.15 -19.22 3.78
CA SER A 180 20.89 -19.08 5.23
C SER A 180 19.65 -19.84 5.71
N GLY A 181 19.02 -20.66 4.85
CA GLY A 181 17.81 -21.44 5.18
C GLY A 181 16.51 -20.64 5.17
N GLN A 182 16.55 -19.35 4.83
CA GLN A 182 15.37 -18.49 4.74
C GLN A 182 14.53 -18.82 3.49
N TYR A 183 13.23 -18.63 3.59
CA TYR A 183 12.28 -18.79 2.48
C TYR A 183 11.09 -17.87 2.67
N THR A 184 10.32 -17.63 1.62
CA THR A 184 9.08 -16.85 1.67
C THR A 184 7.89 -17.81 1.62
N SER A 185 6.92 -17.62 2.52
CA SER A 185 5.62 -18.26 2.46
C SER A 185 4.61 -17.29 3.09
N LEU A 186 4.09 -16.37 2.28
CA LEU A 186 3.37 -15.18 2.72
C LEU A 186 2.04 -15.05 1.99
N LEU A 187 0.95 -15.03 2.74
CA LEU A 187 -0.37 -14.59 2.28
C LEU A 187 -0.53 -13.11 2.60
N TYR A 188 -0.95 -12.33 1.61
CA TYR A 188 -1.31 -10.92 1.74
C TYR A 188 -2.75 -10.69 1.31
N ILE A 189 -3.54 -10.04 2.16
CA ILE A 189 -4.93 -9.68 1.90
C ILE A 189 -5.07 -8.18 2.17
N GLN A 190 -5.58 -7.45 1.19
CA GLN A 190 -5.81 -6.01 1.30
C GLN A 190 -7.26 -5.67 0.91
N PRO A 191 -8.20 -5.72 1.87
CA PRO A 191 -9.50 -5.10 1.65
C PRO A 191 -9.30 -3.59 1.58
N PHE A 192 -10.10 -2.90 0.77
CA PHE A 192 -10.07 -1.44 0.72
C PHE A 192 -11.47 -0.87 0.51
N VAL A 193 -11.71 0.25 1.18
CA VAL A 193 -12.93 1.04 1.04
C VAL A 193 -12.51 2.51 1.02
N ASN A 194 -12.90 3.22 -0.03
CA ASN A 194 -12.67 4.65 -0.18
C ASN A 194 -14.02 5.35 -0.35
N TYR A 195 -14.22 6.42 0.41
CA TYR A 195 -15.37 7.30 0.29
C TYR A 195 -14.92 8.67 -0.20
N ASN A 196 -15.25 8.99 -1.44
CA ASN A 196 -14.94 10.27 -2.07
C ASN A 196 -15.93 11.34 -1.58
N LEU A 197 -15.42 12.40 -0.98
CA LEU A 197 -16.21 13.44 -0.34
C LEU A 197 -16.88 14.35 -1.40
N PRO A 198 -18.22 14.37 -1.52
CA PRO A 198 -18.90 15.04 -2.62
C PRO A 198 -18.73 16.58 -2.63
N HIS A 199 -18.47 17.19 -1.45
CA HIS A 199 -18.25 18.64 -1.32
C HIS A 199 -16.77 19.03 -1.29
N ARG A 200 -15.85 18.06 -1.33
CA ARG A 200 -14.40 18.26 -1.35
C ARG A 200 -13.78 17.45 -2.48
N ARG A 201 -13.89 17.99 -3.69
CA ARG A 201 -13.46 17.33 -4.93
C ARG A 201 -12.03 16.81 -4.82
N GLY A 202 -11.86 15.56 -5.15
CA GLY A 202 -10.57 14.87 -5.09
C GLY A 202 -10.10 14.47 -3.69
N MET A 203 -10.89 14.72 -2.62
CA MET A 203 -10.61 14.23 -1.27
C MET A 203 -11.38 12.95 -0.99
N ALA A 204 -10.73 11.97 -0.38
CA ALA A 204 -11.37 10.73 0.04
C ALA A 204 -10.90 10.29 1.43
N LEU A 205 -11.80 9.66 2.17
CA LEU A 205 -11.47 8.84 3.34
C LEU A 205 -11.20 7.43 2.86
N SER A 206 -10.18 6.77 3.40
CA SER A 206 -9.78 5.44 2.97
C SER A 206 -9.51 4.50 4.15
N VAL A 207 -9.95 3.26 4.01
CA VAL A 207 -9.56 2.13 4.86
C VAL A 207 -8.94 1.10 3.93
N SER A 208 -7.64 0.83 4.07
CA SER A 208 -6.91 -0.09 3.21
C SER A 208 -5.78 -0.78 4.00
N PRO A 209 -6.15 -1.61 5.00
CA PRO A 209 -5.18 -2.36 5.79
C PRO A 209 -4.52 -3.44 4.94
N GLY A 210 -3.21 -3.65 5.16
CA GLY A 210 -2.50 -4.80 4.60
C GLY A 210 -2.41 -5.92 5.63
N ILE A 211 -3.32 -6.89 5.55
CA ILE A 211 -3.32 -8.08 6.42
C ILE A 211 -2.31 -9.08 5.87
N THR A 212 -1.47 -9.62 6.73
CA THR A 212 -0.47 -10.63 6.34
C THR A 212 -0.58 -11.87 7.20
N CYS A 213 -0.30 -13.03 6.59
CA CYS A 213 -0.06 -14.29 7.27
C CYS A 213 1.26 -14.87 6.79
N ASP A 214 2.26 -14.86 7.65
CA ASP A 214 3.60 -15.41 7.39
C ASP A 214 3.67 -16.85 7.87
N TYR A 215 3.58 -17.80 6.96
CA TYR A 215 3.59 -19.23 7.26
C TYR A 215 4.97 -19.75 7.68
N THR A 216 6.03 -18.94 7.57
CA THR A 216 7.36 -19.30 8.06
C THR A 216 7.46 -19.23 9.59
N ARG A 217 6.49 -18.58 10.24
CA ARG A 217 6.40 -18.40 11.70
C ARG A 217 5.57 -19.50 12.36
N ALA A 218 5.70 -19.63 13.68
CA ALA A 218 4.86 -20.51 14.50
C ALA A 218 3.37 -20.16 14.34
N SER A 219 2.47 -21.15 14.45
CA SER A 219 1.05 -20.99 14.12
C SER A 219 0.34 -19.87 14.89
N GLY A 220 0.73 -19.60 16.14
CA GLY A 220 0.19 -18.53 16.96
C GLY A 220 0.74 -17.13 16.66
N ASP A 221 1.79 -17.03 15.82
CA ASP A 221 2.57 -15.81 15.60
C ASP A 221 2.66 -15.42 14.10
N ARG A 222 1.70 -15.86 13.28
CA ARG A 222 1.73 -15.70 11.81
C ARG A 222 1.06 -14.42 11.32
N TRP A 223 0.05 -13.96 12.06
CA TRP A 223 -0.84 -12.94 11.55
C TRP A 223 -0.44 -11.53 11.96
N THR A 224 -0.52 -10.61 10.99
CA THR A 224 -0.59 -9.17 11.27
C THR A 224 -1.89 -8.63 10.71
N VAL A 225 -2.75 -8.11 11.59
CA VAL A 225 -4.07 -7.54 11.24
C VAL A 225 -4.11 -6.09 11.69
N PRO A 226 -3.83 -5.15 10.78
CA PRO A 226 -3.91 -3.72 11.07
C PRO A 226 -5.35 -3.22 11.00
N ILE A 227 -5.70 -2.29 11.90
CA ILE A 227 -6.98 -1.56 11.91
C ILE A 227 -6.64 -0.07 11.88
N GLY A 228 -7.26 0.67 10.99
CA GLY A 228 -7.00 2.10 10.85
C GLY A 228 -7.61 2.69 9.60
N MET A 229 -7.31 3.95 9.37
CA MET A 229 -7.83 4.70 8.24
C MET A 229 -6.87 5.78 7.77
N GLY A 230 -7.17 6.34 6.63
CA GLY A 230 -6.40 7.41 6.03
C GLY A 230 -7.28 8.43 5.32
N VAL A 231 -6.63 9.46 4.84
CA VAL A 231 -7.20 10.49 3.99
C VAL A 231 -6.30 10.65 2.76
N SER A 232 -6.92 10.87 1.61
CA SER A 232 -6.20 11.18 0.37
C SER A 232 -6.76 12.44 -0.27
N GLN A 233 -5.90 13.13 -1.02
CA GLN A 233 -6.24 14.33 -1.78
C GLN A 233 -5.62 14.23 -3.16
N MET A 234 -6.45 14.43 -4.20
CA MET A 234 -5.99 14.66 -5.57
C MET A 234 -5.50 16.09 -5.72
N LEU A 235 -4.37 16.26 -6.38
CA LEU A 235 -3.76 17.55 -6.65
C LEU A 235 -3.01 17.52 -7.99
N LYS A 236 -2.50 18.69 -8.42
CA LYS A 236 -1.58 18.80 -9.55
C LYS A 236 -0.24 19.32 -9.04
N ILE A 237 0.85 18.70 -9.47
CA ILE A 237 2.23 19.20 -9.26
C ILE A 237 2.72 19.70 -10.61
N GLY A 238 2.64 21.02 -10.82
CA GLY A 238 2.73 21.60 -12.15
C GLY A 238 1.57 21.08 -13.03
N ALA A 239 1.88 20.49 -14.17
CA ALA A 239 0.89 19.89 -15.07
C ALA A 239 0.58 18.41 -14.72
N GLN A 240 1.34 17.78 -13.80
CA GLN A 240 1.26 16.37 -13.51
C GLN A 240 0.20 16.09 -12.43
N PRO A 241 -0.87 15.31 -12.73
CA PRO A 241 -1.81 14.86 -11.72
C PRO A 241 -1.13 13.94 -10.71
N ALA A 242 -1.42 14.15 -9.43
CA ALA A 242 -0.89 13.33 -8.34
C ALA A 242 -1.94 13.19 -7.23
N SER A 243 -1.86 12.09 -6.49
CA SER A 243 -2.63 11.86 -5.26
C SER A 243 -1.67 11.78 -4.09
N ILE A 244 -1.94 12.51 -3.01
CA ILE A 244 -1.23 12.38 -1.73
C ILE A 244 -2.17 11.72 -0.74
N SER A 245 -1.65 10.79 0.07
CA SER A 245 -2.40 10.16 1.15
C SER A 245 -1.59 10.01 2.43
N LEU A 246 -2.30 10.08 3.55
CA LEU A 246 -1.80 9.82 4.90
C LEU A 246 -2.71 8.81 5.56
N ALA A 247 -2.14 7.81 6.23
CA ALA A 247 -2.91 6.82 6.98
C ALA A 247 -2.18 6.38 8.24
N ALA A 248 -2.94 5.93 9.23
CA ALA A 248 -2.42 5.33 10.46
C ALA A 248 -3.16 4.03 10.75
N TYR A 249 -2.41 2.97 11.02
CA TYR A 249 -2.91 1.65 11.32
C TYR A 249 -2.30 1.13 12.62
N TYR A 250 -3.17 0.66 13.51
CA TYR A 250 -2.81 -0.08 14.72
C TYR A 250 -2.84 -1.58 14.41
N ASN A 251 -1.74 -2.29 14.62
CA ASN A 251 -1.67 -3.74 14.43
C ASN A 251 -2.34 -4.45 15.61
N ALA A 252 -3.65 -4.68 15.49
CA ALA A 252 -4.47 -5.29 16.55
C ALA A 252 -4.09 -6.74 16.83
N ILE A 253 -3.74 -7.49 15.78
CA ILE A 253 -3.09 -8.79 15.86
C ILE A 253 -1.72 -8.62 15.22
N ARG A 254 -0.69 -9.09 15.86
CA ARG A 254 0.69 -9.01 15.36
C ARG A 254 1.55 -10.09 15.99
N PRO A 255 2.63 -10.50 15.32
CA PRO A 255 3.67 -11.31 15.92
C PRO A 255 4.25 -10.68 17.19
N GLU A 256 4.75 -11.52 18.09
CA GLU A 256 5.47 -11.07 19.28
C GLU A 256 6.61 -10.13 18.85
N ASN A 257 6.79 -9.04 19.59
CA ASN A 257 7.81 -8.02 19.36
C ASN A 257 7.69 -7.23 18.04
N ALA A 258 6.67 -7.51 17.21
CA ALA A 258 6.42 -6.78 15.97
C ALA A 258 5.89 -5.36 16.24
N ALA A 259 5.96 -4.51 15.22
CA ALA A 259 5.52 -3.12 15.30
C ALA A 259 4.05 -3.01 15.72
N VAL A 260 3.75 -2.07 16.62
CA VAL A 260 2.41 -1.77 17.12
C VAL A 260 1.66 -0.87 16.15
N TRP A 261 2.36 0.09 15.54
CA TRP A 261 1.80 1.07 14.63
C TRP A 261 2.47 1.04 13.27
N ASN A 262 1.69 1.28 12.23
CA ASN A 262 2.15 1.59 10.87
C ASN A 262 1.56 2.94 10.46
N TYR A 263 2.40 3.94 10.29
CA TYR A 263 2.05 5.21 9.66
C TYR A 263 2.47 5.16 8.20
N ARG A 264 1.56 5.55 7.31
CA ARG A 264 1.78 5.52 5.87
C ARG A 264 1.63 6.90 5.28
N PHE A 265 2.63 7.32 4.53
CA PHE A 265 2.56 8.44 3.60
C PHE A 265 2.71 7.89 2.18
N GLN A 266 1.88 8.35 1.25
CA GLN A 266 2.00 7.94 -0.14
C GLN A 266 1.77 9.13 -1.06
N ILE A 267 2.63 9.25 -2.08
CA ILE A 267 2.39 10.10 -3.25
C ILE A 267 2.30 9.20 -4.47
N THR A 268 1.28 9.41 -5.31
CA THR A 268 1.05 8.64 -6.53
C THR A 268 1.00 9.59 -7.71
N PHE A 269 1.93 9.47 -8.63
CA PHE A 269 1.89 10.17 -9.91
C PHE A 269 1.02 9.39 -10.89
N LEU A 270 0.12 10.09 -11.60
CA LEU A 270 -0.86 9.52 -12.50
C LEU A 270 -0.57 9.98 -13.92
N PHE A 271 -0.61 9.03 -14.86
CA PHE A 271 -0.36 9.28 -16.28
C PHE A 271 -1.61 8.83 -17.06
N PRO A 272 -2.66 9.69 -17.12
CA PRO A 272 -3.84 9.40 -17.93
C PRO A 272 -3.46 9.32 -19.41
N LYS A 273 -4.16 8.42 -20.13
CA LYS A 273 -4.00 8.24 -21.58
C LYS A 273 -4.70 9.36 -22.34
#